data_bcdfcccb0a7161e7e4518901106307e4
#
_entry.id   bcdfcccb0a7161e7e4518901106307e4
#
_cell.length_a   1.000
_cell.length_b   1.000
_cell.length_c   1.000
_cell.angle_alpha   90.00
_cell.angle_beta   90.00
_cell.angle_gamma   90.00
#
_symmetry.space_group_name_H-M   'P 1'
#
loop_
_entity.id
_entity.type
_entity.pdbx_description
1 polymer ?
#
loop_
_entity_poly.entity_id
_entity_poly.type
_entity_poly.pdbx_seq_one_letter_code
_entity_poly.pdbx_strand_id
1 'polypeptide(L)'
;MNNQGYLLLVEDEPAVQAGNKKILERRGYVLRQAYTLAEARMFIAAEPPSAIILDIGLPDGSGLDFLHEIRRASKVPVLVLTAMGTPQDIIRGLEAGGDDYLTKPYELSVFLVRVEALLRRAAIIPDTLAIGPIRMEVASVKAYLNGEDMGLNQKELSLLQQFIQQSDKVLRAEYLYEKVWGQKMAGDDNALKVAVSRLRTKLADSGYTITASRGEGYCLEKA
;
A
#
# COMPACT_ATOMS: atom_id res chain seq x y z
N MET A 1 16.52 8.26 -1.10
CA MET A 1 16.25 6.86 -0.72
C MET A 1 14.85 6.86 -0.09
N ASN A 2 13.83 6.34 -0.80
CA ASN A 2 12.51 6.18 -0.19
C ASN A 2 12.64 5.11 0.89
N ASN A 3 12.69 5.55 2.14
CA ASN A 3 12.61 4.69 3.30
C ASN A 3 11.13 4.25 3.48
N GLN A 4 10.59 3.53 2.50
CA GLN A 4 9.36 2.78 2.70
C GLN A 4 9.74 1.58 3.54
N GLY A 5 9.59 1.70 4.86
CA GLY A 5 9.75 0.57 5.76
C GLY A 5 8.86 -0.61 5.33
N TYR A 6 8.96 -1.74 6.00
CA TYR A 6 8.16 -2.92 5.67
C TYR A 6 6.88 -3.00 6.51
N LEU A 7 5.87 -3.73 6.02
CA LEU A 7 4.71 -4.16 6.79
C LEU A 7 5.01 -5.56 7.36
N LEU A 8 4.75 -5.75 8.64
CA LEU A 8 4.87 -7.05 9.29
C LEU A 8 3.50 -7.74 9.28
N LEU A 9 3.41 -8.87 8.59
CA LEU A 9 2.22 -9.73 8.57
C LEU A 9 2.43 -10.92 9.51
N VAL A 10 1.66 -10.96 10.59
CA VAL A 10 1.72 -12.01 11.62
C VAL A 10 0.45 -12.84 11.54
N GLU A 11 0.54 -14.05 11.00
CA GLU A 11 -0.58 -14.95 10.69
C GLU A 11 -0.05 -16.38 10.57
N ASP A 12 -0.63 -17.31 11.28
CA ASP A 12 -0.17 -18.70 11.29
C ASP A 12 -0.77 -19.54 10.15
N GLU A 13 -1.92 -19.14 9.59
CA GLU A 13 -2.56 -19.87 8.50
C GLU A 13 -1.92 -19.53 7.13
N PRO A 14 -1.22 -20.49 6.47
CA PRO A 14 -0.47 -20.20 5.26
C PRO A 14 -1.33 -19.68 4.09
N ALA A 15 -2.58 -20.15 3.98
CA ALA A 15 -3.49 -19.74 2.90
C ALA A 15 -3.92 -18.27 3.06
N VAL A 16 -4.26 -17.84 4.29
CA VAL A 16 -4.62 -16.46 4.61
C VAL A 16 -3.41 -15.55 4.43
N GLN A 17 -2.26 -15.97 4.93
CA GLN A 17 -1.02 -15.23 4.81
C GLN A 17 -0.63 -15.01 3.34
N ALA A 18 -0.71 -16.05 2.50
CA ALA A 18 -0.41 -15.96 1.07
C ALA A 18 -1.37 -15.02 0.32
N GLY A 19 -2.67 -15.05 0.64
CA GLY A 19 -3.68 -14.15 0.08
C GLY A 19 -3.40 -12.69 0.42
N ASN A 20 -3.16 -12.40 1.71
CA ASN A 20 -2.84 -11.06 2.20
C ASN A 20 -1.53 -10.53 1.61
N LYS A 21 -0.49 -11.35 1.60
CA LYS A 21 0.78 -11.01 0.95
C LYS A 21 0.58 -10.61 -0.51
N LYS A 22 -0.08 -11.44 -1.28
CA LYS A 22 -0.28 -11.22 -2.73
C LYS A 22 -0.95 -9.89 -3.03
N ILE A 23 -1.98 -9.51 -2.27
CA ILE A 23 -2.70 -8.26 -2.53
C ILE A 23 -1.87 -7.04 -2.11
N LEU A 24 -1.12 -7.12 -1.02
CA LEU A 24 -0.25 -6.03 -0.55
C LEU A 24 0.97 -5.82 -1.45
N GLU A 25 1.64 -6.90 -1.88
CA GLU A 25 2.76 -6.82 -2.83
C GLU A 25 2.35 -6.22 -4.18
N ARG A 26 1.14 -6.54 -4.67
CA ARG A 26 0.58 -5.91 -5.89
C ARG A 26 0.44 -4.40 -5.75
N ARG A 27 0.23 -3.89 -4.54
CA ARG A 27 0.19 -2.45 -4.23
C ARG A 27 1.56 -1.84 -4.02
N GLY A 28 2.64 -2.65 -4.04
CA GLY A 28 4.01 -2.18 -3.89
C GLY A 28 4.54 -2.14 -2.48
N TYR A 29 3.80 -2.69 -1.50
CA TYR A 29 4.29 -2.78 -0.14
C TYR A 29 5.39 -3.84 -0.01
N VAL A 30 6.42 -3.52 0.76
CA VAL A 30 7.43 -4.48 1.20
C VAL A 30 6.91 -5.20 2.43
N LEU A 31 7.02 -6.53 2.47
CA LEU A 31 6.46 -7.36 3.53
C LEU A 31 7.52 -8.23 4.18
N ARG A 32 7.41 -8.40 5.50
CA ARG A 32 7.97 -9.54 6.23
C ARG A 32 6.83 -10.36 6.81
N GLN A 33 6.99 -11.66 6.80
CA GLN A 33 5.98 -12.62 7.25
C GLN A 33 6.47 -13.33 8.50
N ALA A 34 5.62 -13.37 9.53
CA ALA A 34 5.83 -14.14 10.75
C ALA A 34 4.65 -15.09 10.93
N TYR A 35 4.93 -16.33 11.29
CA TYR A 35 3.95 -17.36 11.58
C TYR A 35 3.74 -17.56 13.09
N THR A 36 4.56 -16.89 13.89
CA THR A 36 4.55 -16.95 15.34
C THR A 36 4.85 -15.58 15.93
N LEU A 37 4.46 -15.39 17.21
CA LEU A 37 4.83 -14.19 17.97
C LEU A 37 6.36 -14.11 18.19
N ALA A 38 7.02 -15.25 18.33
CA ALA A 38 8.48 -15.30 18.47
C ALA A 38 9.18 -14.73 17.23
N GLU A 39 8.77 -15.14 16.03
CA GLU A 39 9.29 -14.57 14.78
C GLU A 39 8.98 -13.08 14.65
N ALA A 40 7.76 -12.67 15.02
CA ALA A 40 7.36 -11.26 14.98
C ALA A 40 8.25 -10.39 15.89
N ARG A 41 8.57 -10.86 17.11
CA ARG A 41 9.52 -10.18 18.02
C ARG A 41 10.90 -10.02 17.40
N MET A 42 11.41 -11.06 16.75
CA MET A 42 12.72 -11.00 16.08
C MET A 42 12.75 -9.94 14.98
N PHE A 43 11.70 -9.87 14.15
CA PHE A 43 11.62 -8.84 13.08
C PHE A 43 11.55 -7.43 13.67
N ILE A 44 10.71 -7.21 14.69
CA ILE A 44 10.54 -5.89 15.33
C ILE A 44 11.84 -5.45 16.01
N ALA A 45 12.56 -6.37 16.65
CA ALA A 45 13.84 -6.07 17.31
C ALA A 45 14.96 -5.74 16.33
N ALA A 46 14.95 -6.36 15.15
CA ALA A 46 15.94 -6.10 14.10
C ALA A 46 15.71 -4.75 13.41
N GLU A 47 14.47 -4.42 13.10
CA GLU A 47 14.08 -3.19 12.43
C GLU A 47 12.58 -2.92 12.70
N PRO A 48 12.20 -1.72 13.14
CA PRO A 48 10.79 -1.41 13.40
C PRO A 48 9.97 -1.40 12.10
N PRO A 49 8.81 -2.11 12.05
CA PRO A 49 7.92 -2.08 10.90
C PRO A 49 7.17 -0.74 10.80
N SER A 50 6.75 -0.39 9.58
CA SER A 50 5.86 0.75 9.34
C SER A 50 4.44 0.52 9.86
N ALA A 51 3.95 -0.72 9.78
CA ALA A 51 2.70 -1.16 10.40
C ALA A 51 2.75 -2.67 10.63
N ILE A 52 1.88 -3.15 11.52
CA ILE A 52 1.73 -4.57 11.84
C ILE A 52 0.30 -4.98 11.49
N ILE A 53 0.16 -6.11 10.83
CA ILE A 53 -1.10 -6.81 10.60
C ILE A 53 -1.00 -8.06 11.47
N LEU A 54 -1.83 -8.15 12.51
CA LEU A 54 -1.68 -9.10 13.60
C LEU A 54 -2.92 -9.97 13.75
N ASP A 55 -2.79 -11.27 13.55
CA ASP A 55 -3.78 -12.22 14.04
C ASP A 55 -3.66 -12.36 15.56
N ILE A 56 -4.81 -12.47 16.23
CA ILE A 56 -4.84 -12.71 17.68
C ILE A 56 -4.78 -14.20 18.05
N GLY A 57 -5.13 -15.09 17.13
CA GLY A 57 -5.17 -16.54 17.34
C GLY A 57 -3.91 -17.24 16.88
N LEU A 58 -2.77 -17.03 17.55
CA LEU A 58 -1.49 -17.59 17.15
C LEU A 58 -1.10 -18.81 17.99
N PRO A 59 -0.30 -19.76 17.47
CA PRO A 59 -0.02 -21.03 18.12
C PRO A 59 0.86 -20.90 19.38
N ASP A 60 1.64 -19.82 19.47
CA ASP A 60 2.63 -19.60 20.55
C ASP A 60 2.19 -18.51 21.55
N GLY A 61 0.93 -18.07 21.51
CA GLY A 61 0.38 -17.15 22.50
C GLY A 61 -0.75 -16.27 22.02
N SER A 62 -1.17 -15.35 22.89
CA SER A 62 -2.23 -14.39 22.62
C SER A 62 -1.69 -13.19 21.83
N GLY A 63 -2.26 -12.92 20.65
CA GLY A 63 -1.96 -11.71 19.89
C GLY A 63 -2.38 -10.42 20.63
N LEU A 64 -3.37 -10.46 21.52
CA LEU A 64 -3.74 -9.31 22.35
C LEU A 64 -2.66 -9.00 23.40
N ASP A 65 -2.08 -10.00 24.04
CA ASP A 65 -0.97 -9.81 24.99
C ASP A 65 0.26 -9.25 24.27
N PHE A 66 0.52 -9.76 23.07
CA PHE A 66 1.57 -9.23 22.21
C PHE A 66 1.30 -7.77 21.77
N LEU A 67 0.06 -7.42 21.47
CA LEU A 67 -0.33 -6.05 21.21
C LEU A 67 -0.06 -5.13 22.39
N HIS A 68 -0.38 -5.56 23.62
CA HIS A 68 -0.04 -4.82 24.82
C HIS A 68 1.48 -4.67 25.00
N GLU A 69 2.26 -5.70 24.69
CA GLU A 69 3.72 -5.65 24.69
C GLU A 69 4.23 -4.58 23.71
N ILE A 70 3.74 -4.58 22.46
CA ILE A 70 4.08 -3.59 21.44
C ILE A 70 3.75 -2.17 21.94
N ARG A 71 2.58 -1.95 22.52
CA ARG A 71 2.12 -0.63 22.96
C ARG A 71 2.95 -0.03 24.10
N ARG A 72 3.63 -0.84 24.90
CA ARG A 72 4.56 -0.35 25.92
C ARG A 72 5.82 0.27 25.31
N ALA A 73 6.22 -0.17 24.12
CA ALA A 73 7.47 0.24 23.49
C ALA A 73 7.27 1.10 22.24
N SER A 74 6.09 1.04 21.57
CA SER A 74 5.90 1.63 20.25
C SER A 74 4.46 2.08 20.00
N LYS A 75 4.31 3.11 19.17
CA LYS A 75 3.04 3.57 18.60
C LYS A 75 2.85 3.08 17.15
N VAL A 76 3.57 2.05 16.74
CA VAL A 76 3.44 1.49 15.40
C VAL A 76 1.97 1.14 15.11
N PRO A 77 1.41 1.51 13.95
CA PRO A 77 0.04 1.18 13.60
C PRO A 77 -0.20 -0.33 13.55
N VAL A 78 -1.31 -0.81 14.14
CA VAL A 78 -1.65 -2.23 14.16
C VAL A 78 -3.08 -2.44 13.68
N LEU A 79 -3.24 -3.22 12.59
CA LEU A 79 -4.50 -3.82 12.18
C LEU A 79 -4.61 -5.20 12.81
N VAL A 80 -5.63 -5.40 13.61
CA VAL A 80 -5.90 -6.70 14.26
C VAL A 80 -6.83 -7.53 13.38
N LEU A 81 -6.42 -8.78 13.10
CA LEU A 81 -7.26 -9.79 12.48
C LEU A 81 -7.79 -10.71 13.57
N THR A 82 -9.08 -11.03 13.53
CA THR A 82 -9.70 -11.85 14.58
C THR A 82 -10.80 -12.75 14.05
N ALA A 83 -10.84 -13.99 14.48
CA ALA A 83 -11.97 -14.88 14.28
C ALA A 83 -13.13 -14.58 15.27
N MET A 84 -12.88 -13.79 16.31
CA MET A 84 -13.87 -13.42 17.31
C MET A 84 -14.68 -12.24 16.82
N GLY A 85 -15.98 -12.48 16.53
CA GLY A 85 -16.90 -11.49 15.94
C GLY A 85 -17.91 -10.92 16.94
N THR A 86 -17.76 -11.18 18.25
CA THR A 86 -18.69 -10.60 19.23
C THR A 86 -18.34 -9.13 19.48
N PRO A 87 -19.34 -8.27 19.78
CA PRO A 87 -19.07 -6.89 20.17
C PRO A 87 -18.07 -6.75 21.32
N GLN A 88 -18.09 -7.70 22.27
CA GLN A 88 -17.19 -7.74 23.40
C GLN A 88 -15.73 -7.98 22.98
N ASP A 89 -15.50 -8.82 21.97
CA ASP A 89 -14.15 -9.10 21.48
C ASP A 89 -13.58 -7.90 20.75
N ILE A 90 -14.39 -7.19 19.99
CA ILE A 90 -14.00 -5.94 19.33
C ILE A 90 -13.63 -4.88 20.38
N ILE A 91 -14.45 -4.75 21.44
CA ILE A 91 -14.16 -3.80 22.54
C ILE A 91 -12.84 -4.15 23.22
N ARG A 92 -12.63 -5.41 23.62
CA ARG A 92 -11.35 -5.86 24.24
C ARG A 92 -10.14 -5.55 23.36
N GLY A 93 -10.28 -5.77 22.07
CA GLY A 93 -9.23 -5.48 21.14
C GLY A 93 -8.94 -3.97 21.03
N LEU A 94 -9.96 -3.11 20.96
CA LEU A 94 -9.79 -1.65 20.96
C LEU A 94 -9.14 -1.18 22.26
N GLU A 95 -9.55 -1.72 23.42
CA GLU A 95 -8.94 -1.47 24.73
C GLU A 95 -7.48 -1.95 24.79
N ALA A 96 -7.14 -3.02 24.06
CA ALA A 96 -5.75 -3.50 23.93
C ALA A 96 -4.84 -2.58 23.10
N GLY A 97 -5.42 -1.56 22.44
CA GLY A 97 -4.67 -0.53 21.71
C GLY A 97 -4.46 -0.82 20.23
N GLY A 98 -5.27 -1.66 19.61
CA GLY A 98 -5.33 -1.78 18.15
C GLY A 98 -5.88 -0.53 17.49
N ASP A 99 -5.34 -0.15 16.34
CA ASP A 99 -5.78 1.05 15.61
C ASP A 99 -6.96 0.76 14.67
N ASP A 100 -7.11 -0.48 14.22
CA ASP A 100 -8.26 -0.96 13.45
C ASP A 100 -8.42 -2.47 13.61
N TYR A 101 -9.64 -2.99 13.30
CA TYR A 101 -10.02 -4.39 13.46
C TYR A 101 -10.69 -4.93 12.22
N LEU A 102 -10.40 -6.20 11.88
CA LEU A 102 -11.04 -6.91 10.78
C LEU A 102 -11.36 -8.34 11.21
N THR A 103 -12.65 -8.68 11.18
CA THR A 103 -13.12 -10.03 11.53
C THR A 103 -12.95 -11.00 10.37
N LYS A 104 -12.46 -12.21 10.67
CA LYS A 104 -12.40 -13.34 9.73
C LYS A 104 -13.79 -14.06 9.68
N PRO A 105 -14.24 -14.53 8.51
CA PRO A 105 -13.62 -14.35 7.20
C PRO A 105 -13.87 -12.97 6.62
N TYR A 106 -12.94 -12.46 5.82
CA TYR A 106 -13.03 -11.15 5.17
C TYR A 106 -12.69 -11.20 3.70
N GLU A 107 -13.23 -10.25 2.95
CA GLU A 107 -12.85 -10.01 1.56
C GLU A 107 -11.48 -9.31 1.48
N LEU A 108 -10.60 -9.76 0.59
CA LEU A 108 -9.27 -9.17 0.40
C LEU A 108 -9.32 -7.69 0.00
N SER A 109 -10.38 -7.25 -0.67
CA SER A 109 -10.62 -5.84 -0.99
C SER A 109 -10.85 -4.99 0.25
N VAL A 110 -11.63 -5.49 1.23
CA VAL A 110 -11.90 -4.82 2.51
C VAL A 110 -10.63 -4.78 3.35
N PHE A 111 -9.89 -5.89 3.42
CA PHE A 111 -8.59 -5.95 4.08
C PHE A 111 -7.62 -4.88 3.55
N LEU A 112 -7.47 -4.77 2.22
CA LEU A 112 -6.61 -3.78 1.60
C LEU A 112 -7.00 -2.35 1.95
N VAL A 113 -8.30 -2.02 1.86
CA VAL A 113 -8.82 -0.68 2.20
C VAL A 113 -8.52 -0.32 3.66
N ARG A 114 -8.64 -1.27 4.59
CA ARG A 114 -8.32 -1.04 6.01
C ARG A 114 -6.83 -0.83 6.24
N VAL A 115 -5.95 -1.62 5.61
CA VAL A 115 -4.50 -1.41 5.68
C VAL A 115 -4.13 -0.02 5.15
N GLU A 116 -4.65 0.38 3.99
CA GLU A 116 -4.40 1.70 3.41
C GLU A 116 -4.93 2.83 4.30
N ALA A 117 -6.11 2.66 4.91
CA ALA A 117 -6.66 3.63 5.85
C ALA A 117 -5.83 3.75 7.13
N LEU A 118 -5.33 2.62 7.65
CA LEU A 118 -4.42 2.58 8.80
C LEU A 118 -3.15 3.37 8.52
N LEU A 119 -2.50 3.10 7.39
CA LEU A 119 -1.26 3.76 7.00
C LEU A 119 -1.44 5.27 6.75
N ARG A 120 -2.58 5.70 6.19
CA ARG A 120 -2.90 7.13 6.05
C ARG A 120 -3.06 7.82 7.41
N ARG A 121 -3.83 7.21 8.32
CA ARG A 121 -4.03 7.78 9.69
C ARG A 121 -2.70 7.94 10.44
N ALA A 122 -1.77 7.03 10.22
CA ALA A 122 -0.44 7.09 10.79
C ALA A 122 0.53 8.02 10.04
N ALA A 123 0.07 8.75 9.02
CA ALA A 123 0.88 9.59 8.13
C ALA A 123 2.04 8.85 7.42
N ILE A 124 1.92 7.53 7.27
CA ILE A 124 2.92 6.69 6.58
C ILE A 124 2.70 6.74 5.07
N ILE A 125 1.43 6.79 4.65
CA ILE A 125 1.07 7.14 3.28
C ILE A 125 0.60 8.60 3.29
N PRO A 126 1.21 9.51 2.54
CA PRO A 126 0.72 10.87 2.46
C PRO A 126 -0.69 10.87 1.84
N ASP A 127 -1.61 11.62 2.45
CA ASP A 127 -2.96 11.84 1.90
C ASP A 127 -2.91 12.50 0.51
N THR A 128 -1.81 13.17 0.25
CA THR A 128 -1.56 13.90 -0.98
C THR A 128 -0.17 13.58 -1.52
N LEU A 129 -0.10 13.16 -2.76
CA LEU A 129 1.15 13.11 -3.53
C LEU A 129 1.25 14.39 -4.35
N ALA A 130 2.45 14.97 -4.44
CA ALA A 130 2.65 16.18 -5.23
C ALA A 130 3.99 16.15 -5.96
N ILE A 131 4.02 16.73 -7.16
CA ILE A 131 5.22 17.01 -7.92
C ILE A 131 5.01 18.30 -8.72
N GLY A 132 5.78 19.35 -8.43
CA GLY A 132 5.56 20.67 -9.01
C GLY A 132 4.11 21.15 -8.79
N PRO A 133 3.41 21.57 -9.85
CA PRO A 133 2.01 22.05 -9.76
C PRO A 133 0.97 20.91 -9.72
N ILE A 134 1.40 19.67 -9.84
CA ILE A 134 0.54 18.49 -9.82
C ILE A 134 0.30 18.07 -8.38
N ARG A 135 -0.95 17.95 -7.97
CA ARG A 135 -1.38 17.42 -6.68
C ARG A 135 -2.35 16.27 -6.88
N MET A 136 -2.10 15.14 -6.26
CA MET A 136 -2.98 13.98 -6.29
C MET A 136 -3.48 13.67 -4.88
N GLU A 137 -4.78 13.65 -4.69
CA GLU A 137 -5.43 13.22 -3.46
C GLU A 137 -5.66 11.71 -3.51
N VAL A 138 -4.91 10.97 -2.69
CA VAL A 138 -4.92 9.50 -2.70
C VAL A 138 -6.27 8.94 -2.22
N ALA A 139 -6.91 9.60 -1.24
CA ALA A 139 -8.18 9.15 -0.66
C ALA A 139 -9.37 9.34 -1.61
N SER A 140 -9.46 10.49 -2.28
CA SER A 140 -10.54 10.81 -3.22
C SER A 140 -10.28 10.29 -4.64
N VAL A 141 -9.10 9.75 -4.88
CA VAL A 141 -8.65 9.25 -6.20
C VAL A 141 -8.82 10.34 -7.27
N LYS A 142 -8.32 11.53 -6.98
CA LYS A 142 -8.36 12.70 -7.87
C LYS A 142 -6.99 13.32 -8.02
N ALA A 143 -6.75 13.93 -9.17
CA ALA A 143 -5.52 14.69 -9.43
C ALA A 143 -5.86 16.09 -9.97
N TYR A 144 -5.09 17.06 -9.55
CA TYR A 144 -5.26 18.48 -9.87
C TYR A 144 -3.96 19.03 -10.46
N LEU A 145 -4.08 19.89 -11.44
CA LEU A 145 -3.00 20.71 -11.99
C LEU A 145 -3.33 22.17 -11.70
N ASN A 146 -2.46 22.87 -10.97
CA ASN A 146 -2.70 24.25 -10.51
C ASN A 146 -4.04 24.44 -9.78
N GLY A 147 -4.56 23.40 -9.13
CA GLY A 147 -5.84 23.41 -8.41
C GLY A 147 -7.05 23.02 -9.25
N GLU A 148 -6.93 22.85 -10.57
CA GLU A 148 -7.99 22.38 -11.45
C GLU A 148 -7.97 20.85 -11.60
N ASP A 149 -9.15 20.22 -11.57
CA ASP A 149 -9.27 18.75 -11.72
C ASP A 149 -8.80 18.33 -13.14
N MET A 150 -7.82 17.46 -13.18
CA MET A 150 -7.24 16.95 -14.44
C MET A 150 -8.17 16.00 -15.20
N GLY A 151 -9.30 15.59 -14.63
CA GLY A 151 -10.26 14.67 -15.24
C GLY A 151 -9.63 13.34 -15.65
N LEU A 152 -8.72 12.80 -14.84
CA LEU A 152 -8.05 11.53 -15.11
C LEU A 152 -8.99 10.36 -14.86
N ASN A 153 -8.96 9.36 -15.75
CA ASN A 153 -9.60 8.08 -15.46
C ASN A 153 -8.77 7.25 -14.49
N GLN A 154 -9.34 6.15 -13.98
CA GLN A 154 -8.70 5.31 -12.96
C GLN A 154 -7.31 4.77 -13.37
N LYS A 155 -7.11 4.42 -14.66
CA LYS A 155 -5.83 3.92 -15.17
C LYS A 155 -4.79 5.02 -15.26
N GLU A 156 -5.20 6.20 -15.72
CA GLU A 156 -4.36 7.40 -15.77
C GLU A 156 -3.95 7.87 -14.38
N LEU A 157 -4.87 7.84 -13.40
CA LEU A 157 -4.60 8.14 -11.99
C LEU A 157 -3.60 7.14 -11.40
N SER A 158 -3.81 5.84 -11.64
CA SER A 158 -2.88 4.80 -11.16
C SER A 158 -1.48 4.96 -11.78
N LEU A 159 -1.39 5.30 -13.06
CA LEU A 159 -0.11 5.60 -13.72
C LEU A 159 0.56 6.83 -13.11
N LEU A 160 -0.18 7.93 -12.97
CA LEU A 160 0.34 9.17 -12.38
C LEU A 160 0.84 8.93 -10.97
N GLN A 161 0.14 8.14 -10.16
CA GLN A 161 0.58 7.76 -8.82
C GLN A 161 1.93 7.05 -8.84
N GLN A 162 2.11 6.05 -9.74
CA GLN A 162 3.39 5.34 -9.87
C GLN A 162 4.52 6.29 -10.26
N PHE A 163 4.26 7.18 -11.20
CA PHE A 163 5.25 8.16 -11.65
C PHE A 163 5.64 9.16 -10.57
N ILE A 164 4.67 9.71 -9.80
CA ILE A 164 4.98 10.66 -8.73
C ILE A 164 5.77 9.98 -7.60
N GLN A 165 5.37 8.76 -7.21
CA GLN A 165 6.06 8.00 -6.16
C GLN A 165 7.49 7.61 -6.52
N GLN A 166 7.79 7.52 -7.80
CA GLN A 166 9.10 7.12 -8.32
C GLN A 166 9.60 8.12 -9.39
N SER A 167 9.41 9.42 -9.12
CA SER A 167 9.88 10.47 -10.01
C SER A 167 11.38 10.33 -10.31
N ASP A 168 11.76 10.75 -11.50
CA ASP A 168 13.13 10.67 -12.02
C ASP A 168 13.71 9.24 -12.16
N LYS A 169 12.85 8.20 -12.07
CA LYS A 169 13.23 6.81 -12.32
C LYS A 169 12.53 6.26 -13.54
N VAL A 170 13.28 5.49 -14.33
CA VAL A 170 12.70 4.73 -15.44
C VAL A 170 11.94 3.53 -14.88
N LEU A 171 10.65 3.48 -15.13
CA LEU A 171 9.75 2.39 -14.74
C LEU A 171 9.50 1.47 -15.94
N ARG A 172 9.82 0.19 -15.81
CA ARG A 172 9.64 -0.79 -16.88
C ARG A 172 8.16 -0.89 -17.30
N ALA A 173 7.93 -1.10 -18.58
CA ALA A 173 6.57 -1.21 -19.14
C ALA A 173 5.77 -2.34 -18.48
N GLU A 174 6.40 -3.50 -18.25
CA GLU A 174 5.79 -4.65 -17.60
C GLU A 174 5.39 -4.32 -16.16
N TYR A 175 6.25 -3.63 -15.42
CA TYR A 175 5.97 -3.18 -14.05
C TYR A 175 4.75 -2.25 -14.02
N LEU A 176 4.73 -1.22 -14.87
CA LEU A 176 3.60 -0.28 -14.95
C LEU A 176 2.30 -0.99 -15.34
N TYR A 177 2.38 -1.90 -16.31
CA TYR A 177 1.22 -2.65 -16.77
C TYR A 177 0.67 -3.53 -15.62
N GLU A 178 1.52 -4.30 -14.94
CA GLU A 178 1.10 -5.16 -13.84
C GLU A 178 0.50 -4.34 -12.67
N LYS A 179 1.11 -3.20 -12.31
CA LYS A 179 0.61 -2.31 -11.25
C LYS A 179 -0.74 -1.70 -11.59
N VAL A 180 -0.96 -1.30 -12.82
CA VAL A 180 -2.15 -0.54 -13.25
C VAL A 180 -3.30 -1.45 -13.69
N TRP A 181 -3.00 -2.58 -14.35
CA TRP A 181 -4.03 -3.51 -14.85
C TRP A 181 -4.22 -4.74 -13.96
N GLY A 182 -3.30 -5.02 -13.02
CA GLY A 182 -3.40 -6.14 -12.09
C GLY A 182 -3.08 -7.51 -12.69
N GLN A 183 -2.53 -7.53 -13.90
CA GLN A 183 -2.17 -8.77 -14.63
C GLN A 183 -0.84 -8.58 -15.36
N LYS A 184 -0.15 -9.67 -15.63
CA LYS A 184 1.08 -9.64 -16.43
C LYS A 184 0.80 -9.14 -17.84
N MET A 185 1.73 -8.35 -18.38
CA MET A 185 1.67 -7.90 -19.77
C MET A 185 1.92 -9.11 -20.69
N ALA A 186 0.92 -9.46 -21.49
CA ALA A 186 0.97 -10.62 -22.40
C ALA A 186 1.54 -10.26 -23.79
N GLY A 187 2.61 -9.47 -23.84
CA GLY A 187 3.27 -9.08 -25.09
C GLY A 187 2.64 -7.87 -25.81
N ASP A 188 1.42 -7.46 -25.47
CA ASP A 188 0.75 -6.29 -26.03
C ASP A 188 0.80 -5.13 -25.01
N ASP A 189 1.53 -4.08 -25.34
CA ASP A 189 1.67 -2.86 -24.55
C ASP A 189 0.77 -1.68 -25.03
N ASN A 190 -0.11 -1.93 -26.00
CA ASN A 190 -0.94 -0.88 -26.59
C ASN A 190 -1.81 -0.13 -25.56
N ALA A 191 -2.40 -0.86 -24.61
CA ALA A 191 -3.20 -0.26 -23.55
C ALA A 191 -2.38 0.71 -22.69
N LEU A 192 -1.12 0.34 -22.35
CA LEU A 192 -0.19 1.20 -21.63
C LEU A 192 0.22 2.42 -22.46
N LYS A 193 0.58 2.22 -23.73
CA LYS A 193 0.96 3.31 -24.65
C LYS A 193 -0.16 4.34 -24.80
N VAL A 194 -1.40 3.89 -24.95
CA VAL A 194 -2.58 4.78 -25.05
C VAL A 194 -2.78 5.55 -23.75
N ALA A 195 -2.70 4.88 -22.61
CA ALA A 195 -2.87 5.55 -21.31
C ALA A 195 -1.75 6.57 -21.03
N VAL A 196 -0.49 6.22 -21.34
CA VAL A 196 0.65 7.14 -21.24
C VAL A 196 0.49 8.33 -22.19
N SER A 197 0.05 8.10 -23.43
CA SER A 197 -0.18 9.19 -24.40
C SER A 197 -1.25 10.17 -23.90
N ARG A 198 -2.37 9.67 -23.38
CA ARG A 198 -3.44 10.50 -22.81
C ARG A 198 -2.95 11.27 -21.58
N LEU A 199 -2.19 10.63 -20.72
CA LEU A 199 -1.64 11.28 -19.54
C LEU A 199 -0.65 12.38 -19.92
N ARG A 200 0.20 12.19 -20.93
CA ARG A 200 1.09 13.24 -21.49
C ARG A 200 0.31 14.47 -21.92
N THR A 201 -0.80 14.29 -22.66
CA THR A 201 -1.65 15.40 -23.09
C THR A 201 -2.17 16.21 -21.90
N LYS A 202 -2.55 15.54 -20.82
CA LYS A 202 -3.07 16.19 -19.61
C LYS A 202 -1.96 16.81 -18.73
N LEU A 203 -0.72 16.45 -18.96
CA LEU A 203 0.46 17.02 -18.28
C LEU A 203 1.08 18.20 -19.04
N ALA A 204 0.59 18.57 -20.23
CA ALA A 204 1.26 19.53 -21.14
C ALA A 204 1.63 20.86 -20.46
N ASP A 205 0.78 21.40 -19.59
CA ASP A 205 0.99 22.68 -18.92
C ASP A 205 1.58 22.54 -17.49
N SER A 206 2.03 21.36 -17.13
CA SER A 206 2.55 21.08 -15.79
C SER A 206 4.03 21.39 -15.60
N GLY A 207 4.80 21.58 -16.68
CA GLY A 207 6.26 21.59 -16.67
C GLY A 207 6.89 20.21 -16.43
N TYR A 208 6.09 19.13 -16.54
CA TYR A 208 6.52 17.74 -16.46
C TYR A 208 6.08 16.96 -17.69
N THR A 209 6.88 16.01 -18.10
CA THR A 209 6.55 15.11 -19.22
C THR A 209 6.91 13.67 -18.90
N ILE A 210 6.26 12.74 -19.58
CA ILE A 210 6.63 11.32 -19.49
C ILE A 210 7.48 10.99 -20.72
N THR A 211 8.76 10.74 -20.51
CA THR A 211 9.69 10.28 -21.55
C THR A 211 9.65 8.76 -21.68
N ALA A 212 10.02 8.26 -22.85
CA ALA A 212 10.14 6.84 -23.11
C ALA A 212 11.60 6.49 -23.40
N SER A 213 12.19 5.64 -22.57
CA SER A 213 13.51 5.04 -22.84
C SER A 213 13.31 3.75 -23.62
N ARG A 214 13.88 3.68 -24.83
CA ARG A 214 13.66 2.56 -25.77
C ARG A 214 14.11 1.24 -25.17
N GLY A 215 13.17 0.31 -24.96
CA GLY A 215 13.43 -1.01 -24.38
C GLY A 215 13.55 -1.03 -22.85
N GLU A 216 13.49 0.13 -22.16
CA GLU A 216 13.65 0.23 -20.70
C GLU A 216 12.34 0.58 -20.00
N GLY A 217 11.53 1.50 -20.55
CA GLY A 217 10.26 1.91 -19.94
C GLY A 217 9.95 3.39 -20.07
N TYR A 218 9.34 3.96 -19.04
CA TYR A 218 8.85 5.34 -19.00
C TYR A 218 9.33 6.05 -17.72
N CYS A 219 9.61 7.34 -17.83
CA CYS A 219 10.04 8.19 -16.71
C CYS A 219 9.21 9.49 -16.69
N LEU A 220 8.79 9.95 -15.51
CA LEU A 220 8.24 11.29 -15.33
C LEU A 220 9.38 12.22 -14.91
N GLU A 221 9.64 13.24 -15.70
CA GLU A 221 10.72 14.20 -15.47
C GLU A 221 10.27 15.63 -15.82
N LYS A 222 11.04 16.63 -15.43
CA LYS A 222 10.78 18.01 -15.87
C LYS A 222 10.93 18.12 -17.39
N ALA A 223 9.99 18.84 -18.01
CA ALA A 223 9.98 19.10 -19.44
C ALA A 223 11.09 20.09 -19.87
#